data_4b9ef2862f703431fdcd6f9c30a1d08d
#
_entry.id   4b9ef2862f703431fdcd6f9c30a1d08d
#
_cell.length_a   1.000
_cell.length_b   1.000
_cell.length_c   1.000
_cell.angle_alpha   90.00
_cell.angle_beta   90.00
_cell.angle_gamma   90.00
#
_symmetry.space_group_name_H-M   'P 1'
#
loop_
_entity.id
_entity.type
_entity.pdbx_description
1 polymer ?
#
loop_
_entity_poly.entity_id
_entity_poly.type
_entity_poly.pdbx_seq_one_letter_code
_entity_poly.pdbx_strand_id
1 'polypeptide(L)'
;MPREIPSPVAGAATLEETVDAIAAGFDPRVEESVEAAAVHLARLANNRTFLGDLLLDQLRDAHRTELGAGGYGPQAIVLSPVVGGCFLRANIWPGERDKCLRASGATSLVYGIAHDHNFDFLTAGYFGPGYRSDYYEIEYGDIAGYRGETVALRFVERSALHRGRM
;
A
#
# COMPACT_ATOMS: atom_id res chain seq x y z
N MET A 1 12.00 2.09 -11.59
CA MET A 1 12.23 0.88 -10.74
C MET A 1 11.84 1.21 -9.30
N PRO A 2 11.21 0.29 -8.59
CA PRO A 2 10.99 0.49 -7.17
C PRO A 2 12.35 0.61 -6.46
N ARG A 3 12.43 1.57 -5.57
CA ARG A 3 13.60 1.75 -4.71
C ARG A 3 13.39 0.97 -3.42
N GLU A 4 14.38 0.20 -3.00
CA GLU A 4 14.36 -0.43 -1.68
C GLU A 4 14.99 0.52 -0.65
N ILE A 5 14.27 0.74 0.44
CA ILE A 5 14.80 1.47 1.59
C ILE A 5 15.17 0.42 2.65
N PRO A 6 16.46 0.29 3.00
CA PRO A 6 16.88 -0.61 4.07
C PRO A 6 16.21 -0.19 5.38
N SER A 7 15.46 -1.11 5.99
CA SER A 7 14.70 -0.80 7.20
C SER A 7 14.91 -1.83 8.33
N PRO A 8 16.13 -2.01 8.83
CA PRO A 8 16.35 -2.74 10.06
C PRO A 8 15.96 -1.85 11.25
N VAL A 9 14.66 -1.66 11.49
CA VAL A 9 14.18 -0.81 12.58
C VAL A 9 13.73 -1.67 13.74
N ALA A 10 14.32 -1.42 14.91
CA ALA A 10 13.88 -2.00 16.17
C ALA A 10 12.65 -1.26 16.73
N GLY A 11 11.82 -2.00 17.47
CA GLY A 11 10.63 -1.47 18.11
C GLY A 11 9.38 -1.46 17.23
N ALA A 12 8.25 -1.27 17.86
CA ALA A 12 6.95 -1.13 17.22
C ALA A 12 6.38 0.25 17.52
N ALA A 13 5.45 0.72 16.70
CA ALA A 13 4.68 1.94 16.93
C ALA A 13 3.19 1.65 16.79
N THR A 14 2.38 2.50 17.40
CA THR A 14 0.93 2.51 17.16
C THR A 14 0.61 3.22 15.84
N LEU A 15 -0.62 3.07 15.37
CA LEU A 15 -1.10 3.81 14.20
C LEU A 15 -1.08 5.32 14.50
N GLU A 16 -1.55 5.73 15.68
CA GLU A 16 -1.60 7.13 16.12
C GLU A 16 -0.20 7.76 16.13
N GLU A 17 0.78 7.12 16.81
CA GLU A 17 2.17 7.58 16.82
C GLU A 17 2.76 7.74 15.41
N THR A 18 2.40 6.82 14.50
CA THR A 18 2.90 6.85 13.12
C THR A 18 2.26 8.00 12.33
N VAL A 19 0.94 8.18 12.47
CA VAL A 19 0.21 9.27 11.81
C VAL A 19 0.74 10.62 12.28
N ASP A 20 0.89 10.81 13.60
CA ASP A 20 1.38 12.04 14.18
C ASP A 20 2.81 12.38 13.73
N ALA A 21 3.68 11.38 13.71
CA ALA A 21 5.06 11.56 13.26
C ALA A 21 5.15 11.96 11.78
N ILE A 22 4.33 11.37 10.92
CA ILE A 22 4.26 11.74 9.50
C ILE A 22 3.63 13.12 9.35
N ALA A 23 2.57 13.42 10.11
CA ALA A 23 1.90 14.71 10.08
C ALA A 23 2.81 15.87 10.49
N ALA A 24 3.73 15.61 11.41
CA ALA A 24 4.60 16.64 11.99
C ALA A 24 5.68 17.18 11.04
N GLY A 25 6.07 16.41 10.00
CA GLY A 25 7.23 16.83 9.21
C GLY A 25 7.45 16.13 7.88
N PHE A 26 6.48 15.40 7.33
CA PHE A 26 6.66 14.72 6.05
C PHE A 26 6.62 15.70 4.87
N ASP A 27 7.71 15.75 4.10
CA ASP A 27 7.78 16.38 2.78
C ASP A 27 8.33 15.36 1.77
N PRO A 28 7.52 14.93 0.80
CA PRO A 28 7.93 13.90 -0.20
C PRO A 28 9.07 14.37 -1.12
N ARG A 29 9.40 15.66 -1.14
CA ARG A 29 10.48 16.23 -1.95
C ARG A 29 11.83 16.23 -1.23
N VAL A 30 11.83 15.91 0.06
CA VAL A 30 13.02 15.89 0.92
C VAL A 30 13.38 14.45 1.23
N GLU A 31 14.53 14.00 0.77
CA GLU A 31 14.99 12.62 0.90
C GLU A 31 15.04 12.14 2.35
N GLU A 32 15.59 12.95 3.25
CA GLU A 32 15.68 12.65 4.66
C GLU A 32 14.29 12.49 5.32
N SER A 33 13.31 13.23 4.81
CA SER A 33 11.91 13.11 5.26
C SER A 33 11.29 11.80 4.81
N VAL A 34 11.59 11.36 3.59
CA VAL A 34 11.13 10.05 3.07
C VAL A 34 11.76 8.91 3.86
N GLU A 35 13.05 8.99 4.17
CA GLU A 35 13.74 7.99 5.00
C GLU A 35 13.19 7.96 6.44
N ALA A 36 12.89 9.12 7.03
CA ALA A 36 12.25 9.19 8.34
C ALA A 36 10.84 8.57 8.32
N ALA A 37 10.04 8.86 7.30
CA ALA A 37 8.73 8.24 7.11
C ALA A 37 8.83 6.72 6.94
N ALA A 38 9.86 6.23 6.25
CA ALA A 38 10.14 4.81 6.12
C ALA A 38 10.38 4.13 7.48
N VAL A 39 11.15 4.78 8.36
CA VAL A 39 11.38 4.30 9.74
C VAL A 39 10.05 4.21 10.52
N HIS A 40 9.20 5.22 10.44
CA HIS A 40 7.90 5.21 11.12
C HIS A 40 6.98 4.12 10.57
N LEU A 41 6.92 3.96 9.26
CA LEU A 41 6.13 2.92 8.62
C LEU A 41 6.64 1.50 8.96
N ALA A 42 7.96 1.32 9.05
CA ALA A 42 8.55 0.04 9.47
C ALA A 42 8.22 -0.30 10.92
N ARG A 43 8.24 0.68 11.84
CA ARG A 43 7.83 0.49 13.23
C ARG A 43 6.34 0.14 13.34
N LEU A 44 5.48 0.76 12.54
CA LEU A 44 4.08 0.38 12.45
C LEU A 44 3.93 -1.06 11.92
N ALA A 45 4.68 -1.43 10.89
CA ALA A 45 4.67 -2.80 10.35
C ALA A 45 5.20 -3.85 11.35
N ASN A 46 6.02 -3.45 12.33
CA ASN A 46 6.45 -4.31 13.43
C ASN A 46 5.38 -4.51 14.51
N ASN A 47 4.37 -3.65 14.58
CA ASN A 47 3.22 -3.83 15.46
C ASN A 47 2.28 -4.87 14.86
N ARG A 48 2.34 -6.09 15.37
CA ARG A 48 1.68 -7.26 14.77
C ARG A 48 0.18 -7.31 14.98
N THR A 49 -0.36 -6.50 15.85
CA THR A 49 -1.79 -6.52 16.22
C THR A 49 -2.57 -5.33 15.68
N PHE A 50 -1.90 -4.22 15.32
CA PHE A 50 -2.59 -2.95 15.03
C PHE A 50 -3.70 -3.08 13.98
N LEU A 51 -3.49 -3.83 12.92
CA LEU A 51 -4.48 -3.98 11.86
C LEU A 51 -5.65 -4.88 12.31
N GLY A 52 -5.34 -5.93 13.07
CA GLY A 52 -6.37 -6.79 13.67
C GLY A 52 -7.22 -6.04 14.69
N ASP A 53 -6.60 -5.27 15.56
CA ASP A 53 -7.28 -4.46 16.56
C ASP A 53 -8.17 -3.40 15.89
N LEU A 54 -7.66 -2.71 14.87
CA LEU A 54 -8.43 -1.75 14.08
C LEU A 54 -9.67 -2.40 13.44
N LEU A 55 -9.52 -3.57 12.82
CA LEU A 55 -10.63 -4.27 12.19
C LEU A 55 -11.67 -4.74 13.21
N LEU A 56 -11.23 -5.18 14.38
CA LEU A 56 -12.13 -5.56 15.47
C LEU A 56 -12.93 -4.35 15.98
N ASP A 57 -12.29 -3.20 16.12
CA ASP A 57 -12.96 -1.97 16.54
C ASP A 57 -13.95 -1.49 15.48
N GLN A 58 -13.57 -1.51 14.22
CA GLN A 58 -14.49 -1.20 13.12
C GLN A 58 -15.71 -2.15 13.09
N LEU A 59 -15.52 -3.44 13.34
CA LEU A 59 -16.62 -4.40 13.42
C LEU A 59 -17.53 -4.15 14.62
N ARG A 60 -17.00 -3.74 15.76
CA ARG A 60 -17.79 -3.35 16.95
C ARG A 60 -18.60 -2.09 16.69
N ASP A 61 -18.02 -1.13 15.98
CA ASP A 61 -18.67 0.14 15.66
C ASP A 61 -19.63 0.04 14.45
N ALA A 62 -19.44 -0.94 13.56
CA ALA A 62 -20.34 -1.19 12.43
C ALA A 62 -21.80 -1.51 12.85
N HIS A 63 -22.00 -1.96 14.08
CA HIS A 63 -23.34 -2.04 14.66
C HIS A 63 -23.94 -0.69 15.06
N ARG A 64 -23.14 0.39 15.00
CA ARG A 64 -23.55 1.75 15.41
C ARG A 64 -23.65 2.74 14.25
N THR A 65 -22.98 2.44 13.14
CA THR A 65 -22.93 3.34 11.99
C THR A 65 -23.08 2.51 10.71
N GLU A 66 -23.93 2.95 9.78
CA GLU A 66 -23.89 2.40 8.42
C GLU A 66 -22.45 2.54 7.91
N LEU A 67 -21.88 1.43 7.41
CA LEU A 67 -20.56 1.38 6.83
C LEU A 67 -20.45 2.47 5.76
N GLY A 68 -19.96 3.62 6.16
CA GLY A 68 -19.73 4.74 5.26
C GLY A 68 -18.74 4.28 4.20
N ALA A 69 -19.16 4.40 2.94
CA ALA A 69 -18.36 4.12 1.77
C ALA A 69 -17.08 4.98 1.78
N GLY A 70 -16.04 4.50 2.44
CA GLY A 70 -14.69 4.96 2.16
C GLY A 70 -14.39 4.58 0.71
N GLY A 71 -14.13 5.54 -0.16
CA GLY A 71 -14.06 5.42 -1.61
C GLY A 71 -12.95 4.55 -2.18
N TYR A 72 -12.48 3.57 -1.44
CA TYR A 72 -11.51 2.56 -1.87
C TYR A 72 -12.18 1.18 -1.89
N GLY A 73 -11.78 0.35 -2.85
CA GLY A 73 -12.31 -1.01 -3.00
C GLY A 73 -12.06 -1.90 -1.79
N PRO A 74 -12.61 -3.12 -1.79
CA PRO A 74 -12.60 -4.03 -0.63
C PRO A 74 -11.20 -4.45 -0.14
N GLN A 75 -10.16 -4.08 -0.88
CA GLN A 75 -8.76 -4.40 -0.56
C GLN A 75 -8.04 -3.28 0.18
N ALA A 76 -8.52 -2.05 0.14
CA ALA A 76 -7.83 -0.89 0.68
C ALA A 76 -8.58 -0.32 1.87
N ILE A 77 -7.92 -0.28 3.01
CA ILE A 77 -8.42 0.31 4.25
C ILE A 77 -7.66 1.61 4.46
N VAL A 78 -8.36 2.73 4.47
CA VAL A 78 -7.78 4.03 4.80
C VAL A 78 -7.50 4.05 6.31
N LEU A 79 -6.25 4.32 6.67
CA LEU A 79 -5.76 4.30 8.06
C LEU A 79 -5.64 5.70 8.66
N SER A 80 -5.54 6.74 7.82
CA SER A 80 -5.42 8.12 8.29
C SER A 80 -6.16 9.10 7.39
N PRO A 81 -6.54 10.28 7.89
CA PRO A 81 -6.91 11.40 7.03
C PRO A 81 -5.72 11.82 6.14
N VAL A 82 -6.00 12.67 5.16
CA VAL A 82 -4.94 13.29 4.36
C VAL A 82 -4.24 14.36 5.20
N VAL A 83 -2.94 14.20 5.41
CA VAL A 83 -2.09 15.12 6.14
C VAL A 83 -0.80 15.32 5.36
N GLY A 84 -0.36 16.56 5.17
CA GLY A 84 0.86 16.88 4.42
C GLY A 84 0.84 16.40 2.95
N GLY A 85 -0.35 16.24 2.35
CA GLY A 85 -0.51 15.75 0.99
C GLY A 85 -0.41 14.24 0.84
N CYS A 86 -0.27 13.48 1.92
CA CYS A 86 -0.25 12.02 1.93
C CYS A 86 -1.29 11.43 2.91
N PHE A 87 -1.56 10.15 2.80
CA PHE A 87 -2.37 9.41 3.75
C PHE A 87 -1.86 7.96 3.86
N LEU A 88 -2.16 7.32 4.97
CA LEU A 88 -1.84 5.91 5.20
C LEU A 88 -3.01 5.02 4.78
N ARG A 89 -2.68 3.91 4.15
CA ARG A 89 -3.64 2.85 3.84
C ARG A 89 -3.04 1.47 4.03
N ALA A 90 -3.84 0.50 4.40
CA ALA A 90 -3.49 -0.91 4.33
C ALA A 90 -4.10 -1.54 3.08
N ASN A 91 -3.30 -2.28 2.33
CA ASN A 91 -3.79 -3.08 1.21
C ASN A 91 -3.75 -4.56 1.59
N ILE A 92 -4.87 -5.24 1.40
CA ILE A 92 -5.01 -6.66 1.65
C ILE A 92 -5.06 -7.39 0.32
N TRP A 93 -4.10 -8.28 0.10
CA TRP A 93 -3.99 -9.10 -1.09
C TRP A 93 -4.32 -10.55 -0.76
N PRO A 94 -5.54 -11.02 -1.04
CA PRO A 94 -5.94 -12.39 -0.77
C PRO A 94 -5.09 -13.39 -1.57
N GLY A 95 -4.72 -14.49 -0.94
CA GLY A 95 -4.02 -15.57 -1.63
C GLY A 95 -4.94 -16.36 -2.56
N GLU A 96 -4.36 -17.13 -3.50
CA GLU A 96 -5.10 -17.93 -4.50
C GLU A 96 -6.12 -18.90 -3.88
N ARG A 97 -5.89 -19.33 -2.64
CA ARG A 97 -6.76 -20.27 -1.92
C ARG A 97 -7.86 -19.58 -1.11
N ASP A 98 -7.79 -18.27 -0.99
CA ASP A 98 -8.76 -17.51 -0.17
C ASP A 98 -10.13 -17.46 -0.85
N LYS A 99 -11.15 -17.65 -0.03
CA LYS A 99 -12.53 -17.68 -0.52
C LYS A 99 -12.93 -16.37 -1.18
N CYS A 100 -12.43 -15.24 -0.66
CA CYS A 100 -12.79 -13.93 -1.20
C CYS A 100 -12.21 -13.74 -2.61
N LEU A 101 -10.96 -14.15 -2.89
CA LEU A 101 -10.41 -14.10 -4.25
C LEU A 101 -11.18 -15.02 -5.21
N ARG A 102 -11.54 -16.21 -4.74
CA ARG A 102 -12.31 -17.17 -5.55
C ARG A 102 -13.74 -16.70 -5.85
N ALA A 103 -14.33 -15.96 -4.94
CA ALA A 103 -15.69 -15.43 -5.10
C ALA A 103 -15.73 -14.15 -5.95
N SER A 104 -14.76 -13.24 -5.75
CA SER A 104 -14.72 -11.94 -6.43
C SER A 104 -14.03 -11.98 -7.78
N GLY A 105 -13.16 -12.97 -8.01
CA GLY A 105 -12.32 -13.08 -9.20
C GLY A 105 -11.06 -12.19 -9.12
N ALA A 106 -10.04 -12.58 -9.86
CA ALA A 106 -8.73 -11.93 -9.84
C ALA A 106 -8.79 -10.47 -10.35
N THR A 107 -9.58 -10.22 -11.37
CA THR A 107 -9.69 -8.90 -12.00
C THR A 107 -10.31 -7.85 -11.08
N SER A 108 -11.31 -8.22 -10.26
CA SER A 108 -11.93 -7.28 -9.29
C SER A 108 -10.97 -6.89 -8.16
N LEU A 109 -9.90 -7.65 -7.99
CA LEU A 109 -8.83 -7.39 -7.05
C LEU A 109 -7.54 -6.90 -7.73
N VAL A 110 -7.64 -6.46 -9.00
CA VAL A 110 -6.55 -5.89 -9.81
C VAL A 110 -5.38 -6.86 -10.06
N TYR A 111 -5.58 -8.16 -9.86
CA TYR A 111 -4.55 -9.16 -10.17
C TYR A 111 -4.38 -9.32 -11.68
N GLY A 112 -3.12 -9.32 -12.13
CA GLY A 112 -2.75 -9.52 -13.53
C GLY A 112 -3.13 -8.37 -14.46
N ILE A 113 -3.45 -7.19 -13.91
CA ILE A 113 -3.74 -5.97 -14.66
C ILE A 113 -2.51 -5.09 -14.60
N ALA A 114 -1.90 -4.83 -15.75
CA ALA A 114 -0.86 -3.82 -15.85
C ALA A 114 -1.48 -2.43 -15.72
N HIS A 115 -0.92 -1.61 -14.84
CA HIS A 115 -1.35 -0.23 -14.59
C HIS A 115 -0.19 0.58 -14.05
N ASP A 116 -0.26 1.88 -14.19
CA ASP A 116 0.69 2.83 -13.62
C ASP A 116 0.01 3.68 -12.54
N HIS A 117 0.83 4.43 -11.83
CA HIS A 117 0.41 5.39 -10.83
C HIS A 117 1.01 6.75 -11.16
N ASN A 118 0.21 7.80 -11.10
CA ASN A 118 0.67 9.19 -11.27
C ASN A 118 1.06 9.83 -9.92
N PHE A 119 1.39 9.02 -8.93
CA PHE A 119 1.83 9.44 -7.60
C PHE A 119 2.84 8.45 -7.03
N ASP A 120 3.70 8.96 -6.17
CA ASP A 120 4.65 8.13 -5.43
C ASP A 120 3.99 7.49 -4.21
N PHE A 121 4.47 6.33 -3.83
CA PHE A 121 4.04 5.65 -2.62
C PHE A 121 5.17 4.88 -1.97
N LEU A 122 5.16 4.88 -0.64
CA LEU A 122 6.04 4.09 0.20
C LEU A 122 5.26 2.91 0.76
N THR A 123 5.79 1.70 0.63
CA THR A 123 5.10 0.49 1.10
C THR A 123 5.99 -0.37 1.98
N ALA A 124 5.39 -0.93 3.04
CA ALA A 124 6.03 -1.91 3.91
C ALA A 124 5.27 -3.24 3.88
N GLY A 125 6.00 -4.33 3.73
CA GLY A 125 5.44 -5.67 3.86
C GLY A 125 5.08 -5.98 5.31
N TYR A 126 3.79 -6.15 5.62
CA TYR A 126 3.27 -6.35 6.97
C TYR A 126 3.07 -7.82 7.31
N PHE A 127 2.37 -8.57 6.46
CA PHE A 127 1.95 -9.93 6.74
C PHE A 127 1.98 -10.80 5.48
N GLY A 128 2.14 -12.12 5.66
CA GLY A 128 2.07 -13.12 4.59
C GLY A 128 3.39 -13.30 3.83
N PRO A 129 3.34 -14.08 2.74
CA PRO A 129 4.53 -14.43 1.95
C PRO A 129 5.04 -13.30 1.06
N GLY A 130 4.32 -12.19 1.00
CA GLY A 130 4.60 -11.04 0.15
C GLY A 130 3.74 -11.00 -1.11
N TYR A 131 3.33 -9.79 -1.45
CA TYR A 131 2.68 -9.48 -2.73
C TYR A 131 3.73 -9.44 -3.83
N ARG A 132 3.52 -10.17 -4.92
CA ARG A 132 4.43 -10.20 -6.08
C ARG A 132 3.93 -9.27 -7.17
N SER A 133 4.86 -8.49 -7.71
CA SER A 133 4.63 -7.57 -8.82
C SER A 133 5.63 -7.82 -9.93
N ASP A 134 5.16 -7.75 -11.16
CA ASP A 134 6.00 -7.66 -12.34
C ASP A 134 6.09 -6.18 -12.71
N TYR A 135 7.31 -5.67 -12.79
CA TYR A 135 7.57 -4.27 -13.13
C TYR A 135 7.96 -4.16 -14.60
N TYR A 136 7.38 -3.17 -15.24
CA TYR A 136 7.61 -2.86 -16.65
C TYR A 136 7.99 -1.41 -16.79
N GLU A 137 8.73 -1.11 -17.83
CA GLU A 137 8.96 0.25 -18.29
C GLU A 137 8.20 0.48 -19.59
N ILE A 138 7.79 1.72 -19.77
CA ILE A 138 7.15 2.23 -20.98
C ILE A 138 7.92 3.46 -21.47
N GLU A 139 7.99 3.63 -22.79
CA GLU A 139 8.53 4.85 -23.38
C GLU A 139 7.37 5.85 -23.54
N TYR A 140 7.30 6.82 -22.66
CA TYR A 140 6.21 7.81 -22.66
C TYR A 140 6.15 8.63 -23.94
N GLY A 141 7.28 8.83 -24.63
CA GLY A 141 7.32 9.54 -25.91
C GLY A 141 6.55 8.85 -27.03
N ASP A 142 6.36 7.53 -26.90
CA ASP A 142 5.65 6.70 -27.90
C ASP A 142 4.15 6.58 -27.62
N ILE A 143 3.65 7.18 -26.52
CA ILE A 143 2.25 7.09 -26.11
C ILE A 143 1.47 8.28 -26.62
N ALA A 144 0.44 8.01 -27.41
CA ALA A 144 -0.49 9.05 -27.90
C ALA A 144 -1.60 9.38 -26.90
N GLY A 145 -1.88 8.49 -25.93
CA GLY A 145 -2.78 8.74 -24.81
C GLY A 145 -4.26 8.58 -25.13
N TYR A 146 -4.65 7.81 -26.13
CA TYR A 146 -6.05 7.57 -26.43
C TYR A 146 -6.53 6.20 -25.88
N ARG A 147 -7.81 6.10 -25.58
CA ARG A 147 -8.41 4.88 -25.07
C ARG A 147 -8.32 3.73 -26.09
N GLY A 148 -7.74 2.60 -25.67
CA GLY A 148 -7.57 1.41 -26.50
C GLY A 148 -6.23 1.36 -27.23
N GLU A 149 -5.36 2.31 -26.98
CA GLU A 149 -3.99 2.27 -27.47
C GLU A 149 -3.25 1.05 -26.91
N THR A 150 -2.48 0.37 -27.77
CA THR A 150 -1.60 -0.70 -27.35
C THR A 150 -0.23 -0.15 -27.05
N VAL A 151 0.20 -0.28 -25.79
CA VAL A 151 1.50 0.20 -25.31
C VAL A 151 2.48 -0.96 -25.24
N ALA A 152 3.70 -0.74 -25.74
CA ALA A 152 4.80 -1.69 -25.62
C ALA A 152 5.35 -1.66 -24.18
N LEU A 153 5.30 -2.81 -23.50
CA LEU A 153 5.82 -2.98 -22.15
C LEU A 153 7.16 -3.71 -22.19
N ARG A 154 8.20 -3.12 -21.61
CA ARG A 154 9.50 -3.76 -21.42
C ARG A 154 9.58 -4.30 -20.00
N PHE A 155 9.59 -5.62 -19.87
CA PHE A 155 9.76 -6.25 -18.55
C PHE A 155 11.10 -5.86 -17.93
N VAL A 156 11.08 -5.48 -16.66
CA VAL A 156 12.26 -5.07 -15.89
C VAL A 156 12.60 -6.15 -14.86
N GLU A 157 11.68 -6.40 -13.94
CA GLU A 157 11.91 -7.36 -12.87
C GLU A 157 10.59 -7.91 -12.29
N ARG A 158 10.71 -9.05 -11.64
CA ARG A 158 9.68 -9.58 -10.74
C ARG A 158 10.18 -9.47 -9.31
N SER A 159 9.40 -8.81 -8.47
CA SER A 159 9.77 -8.57 -7.09
C SER A 159 8.63 -8.95 -6.15
N ALA A 160 8.95 -9.14 -4.88
CA ALA A 160 7.95 -9.46 -3.85
C ALA A 160 8.16 -8.59 -2.62
N LEU A 161 7.06 -7.99 -2.15
CA LEU A 161 7.04 -7.20 -0.92
C LEU A 161 6.89 -8.15 0.28
N HIS A 162 7.98 -8.80 0.66
CA HIS A 162 8.02 -9.65 1.83
C HIS A 162 7.88 -8.82 3.11
N ARG A 163 7.52 -9.52 4.19
CA ARG A 163 7.49 -8.90 5.52
C ARG A 163 8.82 -8.23 5.85
N GLY A 164 8.77 -6.97 6.29
CA GLY A 164 9.91 -6.14 6.63
C GLY A 164 10.70 -5.59 5.45
N ARG A 165 10.28 -5.87 4.22
CA ARG A 165 10.79 -5.17 3.03
C ARG A 165 10.01 -3.88 2.83
N MET A 166 10.73 -2.85 2.45
CA MET A 166 10.19 -1.55 2.12
C MET A 166 10.74 -1.06 0.79
#